data_4e6f0f06a8b15c252d64899d74a3e2d7
#
_entry.id   4e6f0f06a8b15c252d64899d74a3e2d7
#
_cell.length_a   1.000
_cell.length_b   1.000
_cell.length_c   1.000
_cell.angle_alpha   90.00
_cell.angle_beta   90.00
_cell.angle_gamma   90.00
#
_symmetry.space_group_name_H-M   'P 1'
#
loop_
_entity.id
_entity.type
_entity.pdbx_description
1 polymer ?
#
loop_
_entity_poly.entity_id
_entity_poly.type
_entity_poly.pdbx_seq_one_letter_code
_entity_poly.pdbx_strand_id
1 'polypeptide(L)'
;MSFAVPSNTIADRRVAPTLIDRLANGGVRALIALHLLAVLSLVMILAFSRPAAAEDFSCGARDLVAELKQSDPAAYAKLKAEGDKINNSGHRFWKLEKPGQKPDWLLGTIHLSDPRVTNMPDAAKAAYAASTTVVLESDEILDQIKASARLMVKPDLLMFSGKQTIRDFLNPADQIVLEDGLKKRGIPLGAVLKMKPYIISSMVAMSPCEMSRKAGGAPFLDQKLAVEGQATGKQVKGVETLAEQIEAMASLPIDFHVRSLVSIVRYPQYTADMMETTIGLYLTGDIGMVMPASIYFAPEKNDKDFQDMAQFEQRLITDRNHHMADRGEPILAAGNVFMAVGALHLVGEQGLVELLRKKGYTATPVM
;
A
#
# COMPACT_ATOMS: atom_id res chain seq x y z
N MET A 1 47.06 -97.66 40.08
CA MET A 1 47.33 -97.11 38.72
C MET A 1 46.31 -96.03 38.45
N SER A 2 46.72 -94.82 38.61
CA SER A 2 45.81 -93.65 38.44
C SER A 2 46.30 -92.83 37.22
N PHE A 3 45.49 -92.73 36.25
CA PHE A 3 45.83 -91.93 35.05
C PHE A 3 45.17 -90.54 35.22
N ALA A 4 46.04 -89.53 35.25
CA ALA A 4 45.69 -88.15 35.23
C ALA A 4 45.41 -87.70 33.79
N VAL A 5 44.23 -87.00 33.55
CA VAL A 5 43.89 -86.36 32.31
C VAL A 5 44.32 -84.87 32.38
N PRO A 6 45.07 -84.33 31.43
CA PRO A 6 45.44 -82.93 31.44
C PRO A 6 44.31 -82.07 30.94
N SER A 7 43.90 -81.04 31.73
CA SER A 7 42.99 -80.02 31.36
C SER A 7 43.59 -79.00 30.35
N ASN A 8 42.99 -78.93 29.18
CA ASN A 8 43.40 -78.00 28.11
C ASN A 8 42.65 -76.63 28.30
N THR A 9 43.31 -75.67 28.86
CA THR A 9 42.77 -74.32 28.99
C THR A 9 42.99 -73.63 27.64
N ILE A 10 41.87 -73.41 26.91
CA ILE A 10 41.80 -72.57 25.71
C ILE A 10 41.88 -71.10 26.18
N ALA A 11 43.05 -70.49 25.92
CA ALA A 11 43.27 -69.08 26.14
C ALA A 11 42.51 -68.28 25.07
N ASP A 12 41.50 -67.59 25.52
CA ASP A 12 40.74 -66.64 24.71
C ASP A 12 41.66 -65.47 24.26
N ARG A 13 42.26 -65.60 23.06
CA ARG A 13 43.00 -64.51 22.44
C ARG A 13 42.06 -63.45 21.94
N ARG A 14 41.77 -62.47 22.74
CA ARG A 14 41.15 -61.23 22.27
C ARG A 14 42.06 -60.53 21.28
N VAL A 15 41.73 -60.64 20.00
CA VAL A 15 42.45 -59.91 18.93
C VAL A 15 42.20 -58.43 19.13
N ALA A 16 43.22 -57.65 19.32
CA ALA A 16 43.10 -56.21 19.45
C ALA A 16 42.59 -55.65 18.14
N PRO A 17 41.54 -54.69 18.22
CA PRO A 17 40.94 -54.14 17.02
C PRO A 17 41.99 -53.43 16.14
N THR A 18 41.93 -53.70 14.86
CA THR A 18 42.85 -53.12 13.86
C THR A 18 42.62 -51.59 13.77
N LEU A 19 43.58 -50.87 13.21
CA LEU A 19 43.45 -49.44 12.98
C LEU A 19 42.21 -49.13 12.12
N ILE A 20 41.88 -50.01 11.17
CA ILE A 20 40.71 -49.91 10.29
C ILE A 20 39.41 -50.05 11.12
N ASP A 21 39.34 -50.99 12.07
CA ASP A 21 38.16 -51.16 12.95
C ASP A 21 37.95 -49.94 13.86
N ARG A 22 39.04 -49.32 14.31
CA ARG A 22 38.96 -48.09 15.13
C ARG A 22 38.49 -46.90 14.31
N LEU A 23 38.93 -46.74 13.04
CA LEU A 23 38.51 -45.69 12.14
C LEU A 23 37.06 -45.90 11.70
N ALA A 24 36.66 -47.12 11.37
CA ALA A 24 35.27 -47.45 11.01
C ALA A 24 34.30 -47.18 12.17
N ASN A 25 34.62 -47.64 13.38
CA ASN A 25 33.81 -47.38 14.58
C ASN A 25 33.77 -45.91 14.96
N GLY A 26 34.86 -45.16 14.77
CA GLY A 26 34.93 -43.71 14.96
C GLY A 26 34.03 -42.96 13.95
N GLY A 27 34.08 -43.34 12.67
CA GLY A 27 33.26 -42.77 11.61
C GLY A 27 31.77 -43.02 11.82
N VAL A 28 31.39 -44.25 12.19
CA VAL A 28 29.98 -44.59 12.49
C VAL A 28 29.47 -43.80 13.72
N ARG A 29 30.25 -43.68 14.77
CA ARG A 29 29.91 -42.88 15.96
C ARG A 29 29.74 -41.39 15.62
N ALA A 30 30.63 -40.84 14.78
CA ALA A 30 30.52 -39.46 14.32
C ALA A 30 29.27 -39.24 13.47
N LEU A 31 28.91 -40.16 12.57
CA LEU A 31 27.68 -40.15 11.78
C LEU A 31 26.43 -40.20 12.65
N ILE A 32 26.39 -41.08 13.64
CA ILE A 32 25.27 -41.19 14.60
C ILE A 32 25.14 -39.87 15.40
N ALA A 33 26.25 -39.31 15.88
CA ALA A 33 26.24 -38.05 16.61
C ALA A 33 25.75 -36.90 15.75
N LEU A 34 26.12 -36.85 14.47
CA LEU A 34 25.65 -35.84 13.50
C LEU A 34 24.16 -35.97 13.23
N HIS A 35 23.65 -37.18 13.07
CA HIS A 35 22.23 -37.42 12.89
C HIS A 35 21.39 -37.06 14.14
N LEU A 36 21.90 -37.40 15.34
CA LEU A 36 21.24 -37.00 16.59
C LEU A 36 21.23 -35.50 16.77
N LEU A 37 22.29 -34.78 16.42
CA LEU A 37 22.34 -33.32 16.42
C LEU A 37 21.35 -32.72 15.42
N ALA A 38 21.26 -33.27 14.22
CA ALA A 38 20.31 -32.81 13.20
C ALA A 38 18.84 -33.02 13.64
N VAL A 39 18.55 -34.22 14.23
CA VAL A 39 17.20 -34.49 14.77
C VAL A 39 16.90 -33.58 15.96
N LEU A 40 17.84 -33.34 16.86
CA LEU A 40 17.65 -32.45 17.99
C LEU A 40 17.44 -31.02 17.55
N SER A 41 18.18 -30.55 16.53
CA SER A 41 17.99 -29.23 15.92
C SER A 41 16.60 -29.11 15.28
N LEU A 42 16.14 -30.13 14.57
CA LEU A 42 14.81 -30.15 13.96
C LEU A 42 13.71 -30.13 15.03
N VAL A 43 13.84 -30.90 16.10
CA VAL A 43 12.90 -30.92 17.23
C VAL A 43 12.91 -29.57 17.94
N MET A 44 14.05 -28.92 18.13
CA MET A 44 14.17 -27.58 18.69
C MET A 44 13.49 -26.55 17.78
N ILE A 45 13.72 -26.59 16.47
CA ILE A 45 13.04 -25.71 15.52
C ILE A 45 11.52 -25.90 15.61
N LEU A 46 11.03 -27.14 15.62
CA LEU A 46 9.60 -27.42 15.71
C LEU A 46 8.98 -27.05 17.07
N ALA A 47 9.72 -27.26 18.16
CA ALA A 47 9.26 -26.97 19.52
C ALA A 47 9.24 -25.45 19.83
N PHE A 48 10.15 -24.69 19.20
CA PHE A 48 10.26 -23.23 19.35
C PHE A 48 9.67 -22.45 18.18
N SER A 49 9.15 -23.12 17.13
CA SER A 49 8.30 -22.46 16.12
C SER A 49 7.03 -21.99 16.82
N ARG A 50 7.05 -20.76 17.30
CA ARG A 50 5.79 -20.10 17.68
C ARG A 50 4.91 -20.12 16.44
N PRO A 51 3.59 -20.48 16.56
CA PRO A 51 2.69 -20.17 15.46
C PRO A 51 2.90 -18.70 15.13
N ALA A 52 3.18 -18.40 13.85
CA ALA A 52 3.25 -17.02 13.40
C ALA A 52 1.95 -16.37 13.88
N ALA A 53 2.05 -15.48 14.86
CA ALA A 53 0.93 -14.63 15.21
C ALA A 53 0.54 -13.97 13.89
N ALA A 54 -0.75 -13.99 13.56
CA ALA A 54 -1.24 -13.31 12.37
C ALA A 54 -0.65 -11.91 12.42
N GLU A 55 0.13 -11.55 11.39
CA GLU A 55 0.82 -10.26 11.36
C GLU A 55 -0.26 -9.18 11.44
N ASP A 56 -0.22 -8.35 12.44
CA ASP A 56 -1.16 -7.23 12.58
C ASP A 56 -0.77 -6.14 11.58
N PHE A 57 -1.39 -6.21 10.40
CA PHE A 57 -1.20 -5.21 9.35
C PHE A 57 -1.85 -3.87 9.67
N SER A 58 -2.77 -3.80 10.64
CA SER A 58 -3.46 -2.56 11.04
C SER A 58 -2.56 -1.59 11.79
N CYS A 59 -1.42 -2.08 12.30
CA CYS A 59 -0.49 -1.28 13.10
C CYS A 59 -1.12 -0.67 14.36
N GLY A 60 -2.11 -1.35 14.94
CA GLY A 60 -2.89 -0.87 16.07
C GLY A 60 -3.93 0.20 15.71
N ALA A 61 -4.18 0.44 14.42
CA ALA A 61 -5.26 1.31 13.96
C ALA A 61 -6.59 0.53 13.86
N ARG A 62 -7.70 1.25 13.95
CA ARG A 62 -9.05 0.68 13.97
C ARG A 62 -9.77 0.98 12.67
N ASP A 63 -10.55 0.03 12.18
CA ASP A 63 -11.54 0.28 11.13
C ASP A 63 -12.81 0.86 11.76
N LEU A 64 -12.95 2.19 11.68
CA LEU A 64 -14.07 2.92 12.29
C LEU A 64 -15.43 2.56 11.67
N VAL A 65 -15.47 2.20 10.39
CA VAL A 65 -16.70 1.76 9.71
C VAL A 65 -17.09 0.36 10.17
N ALA A 66 -16.13 -0.55 10.30
CA ALA A 66 -16.39 -1.88 10.84
C ALA A 66 -16.86 -1.83 12.30
N GLU A 67 -16.26 -0.96 13.13
CA GLU A 67 -16.72 -0.72 14.50
C GLU A 67 -18.12 -0.11 14.55
N LEU A 68 -18.41 0.90 13.71
CA LEU A 68 -19.72 1.53 13.63
C LEU A 68 -20.80 0.50 13.25
N LYS A 69 -20.50 -0.38 12.31
CA LYS A 69 -21.43 -1.44 11.87
C LYS A 69 -21.85 -2.36 13.04
N GLN A 70 -20.95 -2.57 13.99
CA GLN A 70 -21.22 -3.42 15.16
C GLN A 70 -21.88 -2.65 16.32
N SER A 71 -21.42 -1.42 16.58
CA SER A 71 -21.85 -0.62 17.72
C SER A 71 -23.15 0.17 17.48
N ASP A 72 -23.37 0.67 16.25
CA ASP A 72 -24.56 1.39 15.82
C ASP A 72 -24.93 1.05 14.38
N PRO A 73 -25.62 -0.09 14.15
CA PRO A 73 -26.06 -0.52 12.83
C PRO A 73 -26.94 0.51 12.09
N ALA A 74 -27.69 1.33 12.85
CA ALA A 74 -28.56 2.34 12.24
C ALA A 74 -27.75 3.52 11.66
N ALA A 75 -26.73 3.99 12.40
CA ALA A 75 -25.81 5.00 11.89
C ALA A 75 -25.00 4.47 10.71
N TYR A 76 -24.51 3.22 10.79
CA TYR A 76 -23.85 2.56 9.67
C TYR A 76 -24.74 2.50 8.42
N ALA A 77 -26.01 2.11 8.55
CA ALA A 77 -26.93 2.04 7.42
C ALA A 77 -27.14 3.40 6.75
N LYS A 78 -27.20 4.49 7.53
CA LYS A 78 -27.26 5.85 6.99
C LYS A 78 -25.97 6.22 6.24
N LEU A 79 -24.82 5.96 6.82
CA LEU A 79 -23.53 6.22 6.20
C LEU A 79 -23.35 5.41 4.90
N LYS A 80 -23.73 4.14 4.92
CA LYS A 80 -23.72 3.26 3.74
C LYS A 80 -24.62 3.80 2.64
N ALA A 81 -25.84 4.25 2.99
CA ALA A 81 -26.77 4.83 2.04
C ALA A 81 -26.24 6.12 1.38
N GLU A 82 -25.42 6.92 2.07
CA GLU A 82 -24.75 8.06 1.43
C GLU A 82 -23.68 7.58 0.42
N GLY A 83 -22.90 6.58 0.78
CA GLY A 83 -21.93 5.98 -0.14
C GLY A 83 -22.58 5.35 -1.37
N ASP A 84 -23.74 4.70 -1.20
CA ASP A 84 -24.47 4.02 -2.28
C ASP A 84 -25.11 4.97 -3.31
N LYS A 85 -25.29 6.25 -2.96
CA LYS A 85 -25.74 7.28 -3.92
C LYS A 85 -24.69 7.62 -4.96
N ILE A 86 -23.43 7.30 -4.69
CA ILE A 86 -22.31 7.58 -5.58
C ILE A 86 -22.27 6.50 -6.67
N ASN A 87 -22.32 6.89 -7.93
CA ASN A 87 -22.27 5.96 -9.05
C ASN A 87 -21.02 5.06 -8.99
N ASN A 88 -21.21 3.77 -9.24
CA ASN A 88 -20.13 2.76 -9.25
C ASN A 88 -19.43 2.55 -7.89
N SER A 89 -20.08 2.91 -6.81
CA SER A 89 -19.55 2.99 -5.44
C SER A 89 -19.07 1.67 -4.86
N GLY A 90 -19.60 0.53 -5.32
CA GLY A 90 -19.39 -0.80 -4.70
C GLY A 90 -18.36 -1.68 -5.39
N HIS A 91 -17.58 -1.16 -6.32
CA HIS A 91 -16.68 -1.99 -7.12
C HIS A 91 -15.35 -1.28 -7.39
N ARG A 92 -14.26 -2.04 -7.29
CA ARG A 92 -12.90 -1.53 -7.57
C ARG A 92 -12.23 -2.16 -8.78
N PHE A 93 -12.86 -3.16 -9.43
CA PHE A 93 -12.30 -3.83 -10.60
C PHE A 93 -13.36 -4.00 -11.67
N TRP A 94 -13.05 -3.58 -12.89
CA TRP A 94 -13.99 -3.45 -14.01
C TRP A 94 -13.40 -4.05 -15.28
N LYS A 95 -14.23 -4.73 -16.05
CA LYS A 95 -13.96 -5.12 -17.43
C LYS A 95 -14.49 -4.03 -18.34
N LEU A 96 -13.67 -3.60 -19.28
CA LEU A 96 -14.01 -2.59 -20.29
C LEU A 96 -14.07 -3.26 -21.66
N GLU A 97 -15.19 -3.13 -22.36
CA GLU A 97 -15.40 -3.75 -23.67
C GLU A 97 -15.84 -2.70 -24.70
N LYS A 98 -15.27 -2.75 -25.89
CA LYS A 98 -15.69 -1.96 -27.05
C LYS A 98 -15.73 -2.86 -28.27
N PRO A 99 -16.74 -2.75 -29.17
CA PRO A 99 -16.87 -3.61 -30.33
C PRO A 99 -15.58 -3.65 -31.19
N GLY A 100 -15.16 -4.86 -31.56
CA GLY A 100 -13.98 -5.07 -32.39
C GLY A 100 -12.63 -5.01 -31.68
N GLN A 101 -12.61 -4.88 -30.34
CA GLN A 101 -11.38 -4.83 -29.55
C GLN A 101 -11.30 -6.00 -28.55
N LYS A 102 -10.08 -6.38 -28.15
CA LYS A 102 -9.88 -7.23 -26.97
C LYS A 102 -10.30 -6.47 -25.73
N PRO A 103 -10.83 -7.16 -24.71
CA PRO A 103 -11.20 -6.52 -23.46
C PRO A 103 -10.03 -5.79 -22.82
N ASP A 104 -10.32 -4.65 -22.20
CA ASP A 104 -9.44 -3.91 -21.29
C ASP A 104 -9.94 -4.05 -19.87
N TRP A 105 -9.13 -3.63 -18.94
CA TRP A 105 -9.39 -3.77 -17.51
C TRP A 105 -9.08 -2.46 -16.78
N LEU A 106 -9.89 -2.12 -15.78
CA LEU A 106 -9.69 -0.94 -14.95
C LEU A 106 -9.72 -1.36 -13.48
N LEU A 107 -8.61 -1.17 -12.78
CA LEU A 107 -8.45 -1.46 -11.35
C LEU A 107 -8.26 -0.18 -10.56
N GLY A 108 -9.04 -0.03 -9.48
CA GLY A 108 -8.76 0.95 -8.44
C GLY A 108 -7.64 0.51 -7.52
N THR A 109 -6.70 1.40 -7.20
CA THR A 109 -5.56 1.15 -6.30
C THR A 109 -5.58 2.06 -5.09
N ILE A 110 -4.74 1.76 -4.10
CA ILE A 110 -4.37 2.66 -3.01
C ILE A 110 -2.85 2.67 -2.92
N HIS A 111 -2.24 3.86 -2.77
CA HIS A 111 -0.79 4.04 -2.73
C HIS A 111 -0.16 3.66 -1.38
N LEU A 112 -0.51 2.46 -0.87
CA LEU A 112 0.01 1.89 0.36
C LEU A 112 0.77 0.59 0.07
N SER A 113 1.82 0.32 0.86
CA SER A 113 2.62 -0.90 0.79
C SER A 113 2.05 -2.05 1.63
N ASP A 114 0.81 -1.91 2.12
CA ASP A 114 0.13 -2.92 2.91
C ASP A 114 -0.12 -4.18 2.07
N PRO A 115 0.30 -5.37 2.53
CA PRO A 115 0.11 -6.63 1.79
C PRO A 115 -1.34 -6.94 1.44
N ARG A 116 -2.31 -6.49 2.24
CA ARG A 116 -3.74 -6.68 1.98
C ARG A 116 -4.19 -5.97 0.71
N VAL A 117 -3.62 -4.80 0.41
CA VAL A 117 -3.97 -3.99 -0.77
C VAL A 117 -3.04 -4.26 -1.96
N THR A 118 -1.78 -4.65 -1.73
CA THR A 118 -0.83 -4.97 -2.80
C THR A 118 -1.03 -6.38 -3.38
N ASN A 119 -1.79 -7.24 -2.69
CA ASN A 119 -2.19 -8.56 -3.20
C ASN A 119 -3.51 -8.45 -3.96
N MET A 120 -3.42 -8.27 -5.28
CA MET A 120 -4.59 -8.20 -6.13
C MET A 120 -5.47 -9.46 -6.03
N PRO A 121 -6.80 -9.34 -6.21
CA PRO A 121 -7.69 -10.47 -6.43
C PRO A 121 -7.27 -11.32 -7.63
N ASP A 122 -7.58 -12.62 -7.60
CA ASP A 122 -7.11 -13.54 -8.64
C ASP A 122 -7.62 -13.19 -10.05
N ALA A 123 -8.84 -12.67 -10.15
CA ALA A 123 -9.37 -12.18 -11.43
C ALA A 123 -8.54 -10.98 -11.96
N ALA A 124 -8.10 -10.06 -11.10
CA ALA A 124 -7.26 -8.95 -11.51
C ALA A 124 -5.84 -9.40 -11.85
N LYS A 125 -5.27 -10.38 -11.11
CA LYS A 125 -3.98 -11.00 -11.46
C LYS A 125 -4.02 -11.66 -12.85
N ALA A 126 -5.08 -12.43 -13.14
CA ALA A 126 -5.26 -13.08 -14.42
C ALA A 126 -5.39 -12.06 -15.57
N ALA A 127 -6.17 -11.00 -15.36
CA ALA A 127 -6.34 -9.92 -16.32
C ALA A 127 -5.02 -9.19 -16.58
N TYR A 128 -4.29 -8.83 -15.52
CA TYR A 128 -2.97 -8.21 -15.62
C TYR A 128 -1.97 -9.11 -16.38
N ALA A 129 -1.92 -10.41 -16.05
CA ALA A 129 -1.02 -11.36 -16.71
C ALA A 129 -1.29 -11.45 -18.21
N ALA A 130 -2.56 -11.45 -18.62
CA ALA A 130 -2.98 -11.54 -20.01
C ALA A 130 -2.80 -10.24 -20.82
N SER A 131 -2.69 -9.10 -20.16
CA SER A 131 -2.57 -7.80 -20.81
C SER A 131 -1.17 -7.56 -21.39
N THR A 132 -1.10 -6.80 -22.48
CA THR A 132 0.16 -6.40 -23.15
C THR A 132 0.64 -5.02 -22.75
N THR A 133 -0.27 -4.19 -22.27
CA THR A 133 -0.01 -2.81 -21.85
C THR A 133 -0.53 -2.58 -20.45
N VAL A 134 0.25 -1.90 -19.62
CA VAL A 134 -0.14 -1.42 -18.29
C VAL A 134 -0.22 0.09 -18.35
N VAL A 135 -1.34 0.65 -17.96
CA VAL A 135 -1.55 2.11 -17.84
C VAL A 135 -1.68 2.45 -16.37
N LEU A 136 -0.91 3.42 -15.92
CA LEU A 136 -0.89 3.92 -14.54
C LEU A 136 -1.15 5.42 -14.54
N GLU A 137 -1.42 5.99 -13.36
CA GLU A 137 -1.47 7.46 -13.25
C GLU A 137 -0.16 8.05 -13.75
N SER A 138 1.00 7.55 -13.31
CA SER A 138 2.30 8.00 -13.81
C SER A 138 3.26 6.83 -14.01
N ASP A 139 3.95 6.80 -15.13
CA ASP A 139 5.05 5.88 -15.41
C ASP A 139 6.41 6.38 -14.87
N GLU A 140 6.44 7.61 -14.35
CA GLU A 140 7.64 8.20 -13.72
C GLU A 140 8.05 7.48 -12.43
N ILE A 141 7.17 6.61 -11.88
CA ILE A 141 7.53 5.72 -10.77
C ILE A 141 8.65 4.74 -11.11
N LEU A 142 8.90 4.48 -12.40
CA LEU A 142 10.00 3.66 -12.90
C LEU A 142 11.35 4.42 -12.95
N ASP A 143 11.30 5.75 -12.99
CA ASP A 143 12.50 6.62 -13.07
C ASP A 143 12.36 7.81 -12.10
N GLN A 144 12.53 7.52 -10.82
CA GLN A 144 12.43 8.52 -9.75
C GLN A 144 13.46 9.64 -9.88
N ILE A 145 14.61 9.38 -10.51
CA ILE A 145 15.64 10.40 -10.73
C ILE A 145 15.11 11.43 -11.74
N LYS A 146 14.56 10.96 -12.85
CA LYS A 146 13.96 11.82 -13.88
C LYS A 146 12.74 12.58 -13.37
N ALA A 147 11.86 11.91 -12.62
CA ALA A 147 10.72 12.55 -11.98
C ALA A 147 11.15 13.67 -11.02
N SER A 148 12.13 13.39 -10.15
CA SER A 148 12.69 14.38 -9.22
C SER A 148 13.34 15.57 -9.98
N ALA A 149 14.11 15.29 -11.04
CA ALA A 149 14.72 16.35 -11.86
C ALA A 149 13.68 17.28 -12.50
N ARG A 150 12.55 16.75 -12.97
CA ARG A 150 11.42 17.54 -13.48
C ARG A 150 10.77 18.42 -12.42
N LEU A 151 10.65 17.93 -11.19
CA LEU A 151 10.14 18.73 -10.07
C LEU A 151 11.11 19.82 -9.64
N MET A 152 12.43 19.59 -9.73
CA MET A 152 13.43 20.58 -9.35
C MET A 152 13.42 21.82 -10.26
N VAL A 153 12.88 21.75 -11.47
CA VAL A 153 12.68 22.94 -12.33
C VAL A 153 11.45 23.76 -11.95
N LYS A 154 10.61 23.25 -11.03
CA LYS A 154 9.41 23.91 -10.47
C LYS A 154 9.49 23.97 -8.93
N PRO A 155 10.53 24.59 -8.34
CA PRO A 155 10.75 24.54 -6.89
C PRO A 155 9.59 25.16 -6.09
N ASP A 156 8.85 26.09 -6.67
CA ASP A 156 7.70 26.74 -6.03
C ASP A 156 6.53 25.77 -5.75
N LEU A 157 6.51 24.62 -6.42
CA LEU A 157 5.57 23.53 -6.08
C LEU A 157 5.93 22.85 -4.77
N LEU A 158 7.19 22.84 -4.38
CA LEU A 158 7.66 22.09 -3.20
C LEU A 158 7.95 23.01 -2.02
N MET A 159 8.41 24.23 -2.30
CA MET A 159 8.99 25.14 -1.32
C MET A 159 8.36 26.54 -1.42
N PHE A 160 8.36 27.26 -0.30
CA PHE A 160 8.06 28.68 -0.28
C PHE A 160 9.22 29.48 -0.83
N SER A 161 8.94 30.47 -1.69
CA SER A 161 9.94 31.40 -2.26
C SER A 161 10.28 32.55 -1.28
N GLY A 162 11.37 33.25 -1.56
CA GLY A 162 11.78 34.43 -0.81
C GLY A 162 11.96 34.17 0.69
N LYS A 163 11.39 35.02 1.54
CA LYS A 163 11.45 34.89 3.02
C LYS A 163 10.28 34.10 3.60
N GLN A 164 9.28 33.77 2.80
CA GLN A 164 8.06 33.10 3.24
C GLN A 164 8.35 31.71 3.81
N THR A 165 7.62 31.32 4.85
CA THR A 165 7.72 30.04 5.55
C THR A 165 6.33 29.53 5.93
N ILE A 166 6.23 28.28 6.38
CA ILE A 166 4.96 27.73 6.91
C ILE A 166 4.43 28.53 8.11
N ARG A 167 5.32 29.17 8.89
CA ARG A 167 4.92 29.96 10.07
C ARG A 167 4.04 31.14 9.71
N ASP A 168 4.20 31.72 8.52
CA ASP A 168 3.44 32.88 8.07
C ASP A 168 1.94 32.58 7.88
N PHE A 169 1.57 31.30 7.89
CA PHE A 169 0.20 30.79 7.70
C PHE A 169 -0.39 30.16 8.97
N LEU A 170 0.36 30.15 10.09
CA LEU A 170 -0.06 29.52 11.33
C LEU A 170 -0.38 30.59 12.38
N ASN A 171 -1.49 30.40 13.09
CA ASN A 171 -1.67 31.14 14.34
C ASN A 171 -0.76 30.58 15.44
N PRO A 172 -0.55 31.29 16.56
CA PRO A 172 0.36 30.85 17.62
C PRO A 172 0.05 29.48 18.22
N ALA A 173 -1.23 29.12 18.36
CA ALA A 173 -1.65 27.83 18.90
C ALA A 173 -1.33 26.69 17.93
N ASP A 174 -1.64 26.85 16.64
CA ASP A 174 -1.34 25.86 15.61
C ASP A 174 0.16 25.70 15.38
N GLN A 175 0.96 26.76 15.56
CA GLN A 175 2.42 26.67 15.49
C GLN A 175 2.97 25.72 16.58
N ILE A 176 2.46 25.83 17.82
CA ILE A 176 2.85 24.95 18.92
C ILE A 176 2.46 23.50 18.59
N VAL A 177 1.23 23.27 18.12
CA VAL A 177 0.74 21.95 17.75
C VAL A 177 1.59 21.33 16.64
N LEU A 178 1.91 22.09 15.61
CA LEU A 178 2.73 21.61 14.50
C LEU A 178 4.16 21.27 14.98
N GLU A 179 4.78 22.14 15.75
CA GLU A 179 6.13 21.94 16.27
C GLU A 179 6.22 20.69 17.15
N ASP A 180 5.28 20.52 18.08
CA ASP A 180 5.20 19.33 18.95
C ASP A 180 4.93 18.05 18.14
N GLY A 181 4.02 18.11 17.18
CA GLY A 181 3.68 16.97 16.33
C GLY A 181 4.82 16.52 15.45
N LEU A 182 5.61 17.44 14.90
CA LEU A 182 6.82 17.17 14.14
C LEU A 182 7.93 16.61 15.03
N LYS A 183 8.14 17.23 16.21
CA LYS A 183 9.14 16.79 17.20
C LYS A 183 8.91 15.33 17.64
N LYS A 184 7.66 14.93 17.89
CA LYS A 184 7.29 13.54 18.23
C LYS A 184 7.65 12.55 17.13
N ARG A 185 7.79 13.02 15.88
CA ARG A 185 8.21 12.22 14.71
C ARG A 185 9.70 12.37 14.38
N GLY A 186 10.47 13.05 15.24
CA GLY A 186 11.90 13.28 15.01
C GLY A 186 12.20 14.30 13.90
N ILE A 187 11.23 15.11 13.50
CA ILE A 187 11.38 16.11 12.44
C ILE A 187 11.52 17.49 13.09
N PRO A 188 12.70 18.12 13.04
CA PRO A 188 12.85 19.50 13.52
C PRO A 188 12.05 20.45 12.61
N LEU A 189 11.25 21.37 13.19
CA LEU A 189 10.49 22.35 12.39
C LEU A 189 11.40 23.14 11.45
N GLY A 190 12.63 23.48 11.87
CA GLY A 190 13.62 24.17 11.04
C GLY A 190 13.93 23.46 9.71
N ALA A 191 13.89 22.12 9.68
CA ALA A 191 14.16 21.34 8.48
C ALA A 191 13.06 21.45 7.41
N VAL A 192 11.81 21.77 7.82
CA VAL A 192 10.64 21.81 6.94
C VAL A 192 10.04 23.22 6.78
N LEU A 193 10.65 24.25 7.39
CA LEU A 193 10.12 25.63 7.38
C LEU A 193 9.78 26.14 5.99
N LYS A 194 10.57 25.78 4.99
CA LYS A 194 10.40 26.22 3.61
C LYS A 194 9.50 25.32 2.78
N MET A 195 9.15 24.14 3.29
CA MET A 195 8.31 23.19 2.54
C MET A 195 6.85 23.65 2.51
N LYS A 196 6.18 23.40 1.40
CA LYS A 196 4.74 23.57 1.29
C LYS A 196 4.01 22.63 2.26
N PRO A 197 2.86 23.02 2.86
CA PRO A 197 2.23 22.21 3.90
C PRO A 197 1.77 20.84 3.40
N TYR A 198 1.36 20.68 2.15
CA TYR A 198 1.01 19.36 1.59
C TYR A 198 2.21 18.42 1.46
N ILE A 199 3.43 18.95 1.26
CA ILE A 199 4.66 18.14 1.29
C ILE A 199 4.92 17.65 2.72
N ILE A 200 4.76 18.52 3.72
CA ILE A 200 4.92 18.14 5.14
C ILE A 200 3.84 17.11 5.51
N SER A 201 2.58 17.32 5.07
CA SER A 201 1.47 16.40 5.31
C SER A 201 1.76 15.01 4.77
N SER A 202 2.31 14.86 3.57
CA SER A 202 2.68 13.55 3.00
C SER A 202 3.73 12.81 3.82
N MET A 203 4.61 13.54 4.53
CA MET A 203 5.62 12.94 5.41
C MET A 203 5.02 12.46 6.74
N VAL A 204 4.03 13.21 7.30
CA VAL A 204 3.52 12.96 8.66
C VAL A 204 2.22 12.18 8.71
N ALA A 205 1.51 12.03 7.59
CA ALA A 205 0.27 11.26 7.51
C ALA A 205 0.49 9.74 7.50
N MET A 206 1.68 9.28 7.09
CA MET A 206 1.98 7.84 7.06
C MET A 206 2.10 7.27 8.47
N SER A 207 1.49 6.10 8.69
CA SER A 207 1.67 5.35 9.93
C SER A 207 3.13 4.87 10.07
N PRO A 208 3.63 4.66 11.31
CA PRO A 208 4.98 4.12 11.53
C PRO A 208 5.22 2.79 10.81
N CYS A 209 4.21 1.94 10.72
CA CYS A 209 4.27 0.66 10.03
C CYS A 209 4.40 0.84 8.51
N GLU A 210 3.62 1.72 7.90
CA GLU A 210 3.76 2.02 6.46
C GLU A 210 5.12 2.64 6.15
N MET A 211 5.63 3.50 7.03
CA MET A 211 6.99 4.02 6.94
C MET A 211 8.03 2.90 7.02
N SER A 212 7.86 1.94 7.94
CA SER A 212 8.76 0.79 8.08
C SER A 212 8.73 -0.10 6.84
N ARG A 213 7.55 -0.38 6.28
CA ARG A 213 7.40 -1.15 5.04
C ARG A 213 8.13 -0.46 3.88
N LYS A 214 7.93 0.83 3.69
CA LYS A 214 8.60 1.63 2.66
C LYS A 214 10.11 1.68 2.86
N ALA A 215 10.58 1.85 4.09
CA ALA A 215 12.00 1.81 4.42
C ALA A 215 12.62 0.43 4.14
N GLY A 216 11.84 -0.65 4.30
CA GLY A 216 12.19 -2.02 3.92
C GLY A 216 12.11 -2.29 2.41
N GLY A 217 11.75 -1.29 1.60
CA GLY A 217 11.66 -1.41 0.14
C GLY A 217 10.36 -2.03 -0.37
N ALA A 218 9.33 -2.17 0.47
CA ALA A 218 8.04 -2.69 0.03
C ALA A 218 7.36 -1.72 -0.95
N PRO A 219 7.05 -2.14 -2.18
CA PRO A 219 6.38 -1.30 -3.16
C PRO A 219 4.89 -1.18 -2.85
N PHE A 220 4.26 -0.07 -3.18
CA PHE A 220 2.80 0.00 -3.32
C PHE A 220 2.36 -0.63 -4.65
N LEU A 221 1.05 -0.88 -4.81
CA LEU A 221 0.54 -1.71 -5.90
C LEU A 221 0.92 -1.17 -7.29
N ASP A 222 0.76 0.14 -7.52
CA ASP A 222 1.07 0.76 -8.83
C ASP A 222 2.55 0.60 -9.18
N GLN A 223 3.45 0.79 -8.22
CA GLN A 223 4.89 0.58 -8.41
C GLN A 223 5.20 -0.89 -8.72
N LYS A 224 4.56 -1.83 -8.02
CA LYS A 224 4.69 -3.26 -8.29
C LYS A 224 4.24 -3.60 -9.71
N LEU A 225 3.07 -3.11 -10.14
CA LEU A 225 2.55 -3.31 -11.50
C LEU A 225 3.49 -2.72 -12.56
N ALA A 226 4.06 -1.53 -12.32
CA ALA A 226 5.02 -0.91 -13.24
C ALA A 226 6.28 -1.75 -13.41
N VAL A 227 6.91 -2.14 -12.30
CA VAL A 227 8.18 -2.89 -12.28
C VAL A 227 8.00 -4.29 -12.87
N GLU A 228 6.96 -5.02 -12.45
CA GLU A 228 6.65 -6.36 -12.98
C GLU A 228 6.24 -6.29 -14.46
N GLY A 229 5.49 -5.26 -14.87
CA GLY A 229 5.12 -5.03 -16.25
C GLY A 229 6.35 -4.83 -17.14
N GLN A 230 7.26 -3.96 -16.74
CA GLN A 230 8.52 -3.74 -17.46
C GLN A 230 9.36 -5.03 -17.53
N ALA A 231 9.50 -5.74 -16.42
CA ALA A 231 10.27 -6.97 -16.34
C ALA A 231 9.71 -8.10 -17.22
N THR A 232 8.38 -8.11 -17.46
CA THR A 232 7.69 -9.10 -18.30
C THR A 232 7.47 -8.63 -19.75
N GLY A 233 8.07 -7.50 -20.16
CA GLY A 233 8.02 -6.99 -21.53
C GLY A 233 6.71 -6.30 -21.89
N LYS A 234 5.86 -5.94 -20.93
CA LYS A 234 4.66 -5.15 -21.17
C LYS A 234 5.04 -3.69 -21.45
N GLN A 235 4.24 -3.00 -22.25
CA GLN A 235 4.35 -1.55 -22.35
C GLN A 235 3.80 -0.92 -21.06
N VAL A 236 4.59 -0.08 -20.41
CA VAL A 236 4.13 0.70 -19.23
C VAL A 236 3.97 2.15 -19.67
N LYS A 237 2.80 2.74 -19.43
CA LYS A 237 2.44 4.10 -19.83
C LYS A 237 1.80 4.84 -18.66
N GLY A 238 2.14 6.13 -18.52
CA GLY A 238 1.47 7.06 -17.61
C GLY A 238 0.43 7.91 -18.36
N VAL A 239 -0.62 8.31 -17.67
CA VAL A 239 -1.62 9.28 -18.17
C VAL A 239 -1.46 10.65 -17.52
N GLU A 240 -0.61 10.77 -16.52
CA GLU A 240 -0.20 12.02 -15.86
C GLU A 240 1.30 12.00 -15.56
N THR A 241 1.85 13.17 -15.28
CA THR A 241 3.18 13.31 -14.70
C THR A 241 3.08 13.58 -13.19
N LEU A 242 4.13 13.30 -12.44
CA LEU A 242 4.22 13.64 -11.01
C LEU A 242 4.07 15.16 -10.80
N ALA A 243 4.61 15.97 -11.70
CA ALA A 243 4.46 17.43 -11.65
C ALA A 243 2.99 17.85 -11.76
N GLU A 244 2.21 17.29 -12.68
CA GLU A 244 0.77 17.56 -12.81
C GLU A 244 -0.01 17.16 -11.55
N GLN A 245 0.32 16.04 -10.92
CA GLN A 245 -0.29 15.62 -9.65
C GLN A 245 -0.01 16.60 -8.51
N ILE A 246 1.23 17.10 -8.42
CA ILE A 246 1.61 18.10 -7.42
C ILE A 246 0.99 19.47 -7.74
N GLU A 247 0.87 19.85 -9.02
CA GLU A 247 0.18 21.06 -9.46
C GLU A 247 -1.31 21.03 -9.08
N ALA A 248 -1.98 19.89 -9.27
CA ALA A 248 -3.35 19.69 -8.81
C ALA A 248 -3.46 19.91 -7.28
N MET A 249 -2.55 19.32 -6.50
CA MET A 249 -2.47 19.55 -5.06
C MET A 249 -2.22 21.03 -4.74
N ALA A 250 -1.26 21.67 -5.40
CA ALA A 250 -0.90 23.06 -5.19
C ALA A 250 -2.01 24.06 -5.58
N SER A 251 -2.98 23.64 -6.40
CA SER A 251 -4.13 24.47 -6.81
C SER A 251 -5.16 24.69 -5.71
N LEU A 252 -5.11 23.90 -4.64
CA LEU A 252 -5.95 24.11 -3.45
C LEU A 252 -5.43 25.29 -2.62
N PRO A 253 -6.32 26.00 -1.90
CA PRO A 253 -5.93 27.11 -1.04
C PRO A 253 -4.88 26.70 0.01
N ILE A 254 -3.91 27.56 0.25
CA ILE A 254 -2.82 27.28 1.22
C ILE A 254 -3.37 27.03 2.63
N ASP A 255 -4.41 27.75 3.04
CA ASP A 255 -5.03 27.58 4.35
C ASP A 255 -5.76 26.25 4.50
N PHE A 256 -6.28 25.65 3.40
CA PHE A 256 -6.76 24.26 3.40
C PHE A 256 -5.62 23.30 3.81
N HIS A 257 -4.47 23.43 3.16
CA HIS A 257 -3.32 22.56 3.42
C HIS A 257 -2.75 22.75 4.84
N VAL A 258 -2.75 23.99 5.33
CA VAL A 258 -2.30 24.29 6.70
C VAL A 258 -3.22 23.66 7.73
N ARG A 259 -4.55 23.82 7.58
CA ARG A 259 -5.53 23.17 8.48
C ARG A 259 -5.40 21.64 8.43
N SER A 260 -5.30 21.07 7.24
CA SER A 260 -5.12 19.61 7.08
C SER A 260 -3.85 19.12 7.78
N LEU A 261 -2.73 19.82 7.60
CA LEU A 261 -1.47 19.49 8.27
C LEU A 261 -1.57 19.54 9.79
N VAL A 262 -2.17 20.63 10.31
CA VAL A 262 -2.37 20.80 11.76
C VAL A 262 -3.30 19.71 12.31
N SER A 263 -4.37 19.36 11.58
CA SER A 263 -5.28 18.26 11.95
C SER A 263 -4.57 16.91 12.01
N ILE A 264 -3.75 16.58 11.01
CA ILE A 264 -2.97 15.32 10.97
C ILE A 264 -2.05 15.19 12.20
N VAL A 265 -1.37 16.26 12.60
CA VAL A 265 -0.45 16.19 13.76
C VAL A 265 -1.17 16.28 15.09
N ARG A 266 -2.35 16.94 15.13
CA ARG A 266 -3.21 17.06 16.32
C ARG A 266 -3.94 15.76 16.63
N TYR A 267 -4.40 15.05 15.61
CA TYR A 267 -5.21 13.84 15.71
C TYR A 267 -4.53 12.63 15.03
N PRO A 268 -3.32 12.23 15.47
CA PRO A 268 -2.55 11.17 14.79
C PRO A 268 -3.26 9.81 14.81
N GLN A 269 -4.02 9.50 15.89
CA GLN A 269 -4.79 8.26 15.97
C GLN A 269 -5.95 8.26 14.98
N TYR A 270 -6.67 9.37 14.86
CA TYR A 270 -7.72 9.50 13.85
C TYR A 270 -7.18 9.31 12.43
N THR A 271 -6.01 9.89 12.13
CA THR A 271 -5.37 9.72 10.82
C THR A 271 -5.04 8.26 10.54
N ALA A 272 -4.52 7.54 11.53
CA ALA A 272 -4.23 6.11 11.42
C ALA A 272 -5.51 5.27 11.27
N ASP A 273 -6.53 5.54 12.09
CA ASP A 273 -7.82 4.84 12.05
C ASP A 273 -8.55 5.07 10.71
N MET A 274 -8.50 6.29 10.16
CA MET A 274 -9.06 6.57 8.84
C MET A 274 -8.30 5.88 7.70
N MET A 275 -6.99 5.72 7.83
CA MET A 275 -6.21 4.93 6.86
C MET A 275 -6.64 3.46 6.89
N GLU A 276 -6.77 2.86 8.08
CA GLU A 276 -7.25 1.48 8.24
C GLU A 276 -8.69 1.32 7.73
N THR A 277 -9.57 2.27 8.07
CA THR A 277 -10.94 2.33 7.54
C THR A 277 -10.97 2.36 6.02
N THR A 278 -10.11 3.17 5.40
CA THR A 278 -9.99 3.26 3.94
C THR A 278 -9.52 1.93 3.34
N ILE A 279 -8.59 1.24 3.99
CA ILE A 279 -8.17 -0.12 3.59
C ILE A 279 -9.36 -1.09 3.68
N GLY A 280 -10.11 -1.08 4.78
CA GLY A 280 -11.30 -1.93 4.96
C GLY A 280 -12.33 -1.71 3.85
N LEU A 281 -12.68 -0.46 3.57
CA LEU A 281 -13.60 -0.07 2.48
C LEU A 281 -13.07 -0.47 1.09
N TYR A 282 -11.78 -0.32 0.86
CA TYR A 282 -11.15 -0.76 -0.37
C TYR A 282 -11.23 -2.29 -0.55
N LEU A 283 -10.97 -3.06 0.50
CA LEU A 283 -10.99 -4.51 0.45
C LEU A 283 -12.40 -5.06 0.19
N THR A 284 -13.43 -4.41 0.73
CA THR A 284 -14.85 -4.76 0.48
C THR A 284 -15.38 -4.20 -0.84
N GLY A 285 -14.68 -3.27 -1.48
CA GLY A 285 -15.12 -2.59 -2.69
C GLY A 285 -16.01 -1.37 -2.43
N ASP A 286 -16.31 -1.03 -1.18
CA ASP A 286 -17.20 0.09 -0.80
C ASP A 286 -16.52 1.46 -0.98
N ILE A 287 -15.96 1.72 -2.15
CA ILE A 287 -15.15 2.91 -2.44
C ILE A 287 -15.94 4.21 -2.25
N GLY A 288 -17.21 4.20 -2.60
CA GLY A 288 -18.08 5.39 -2.42
C GLY A 288 -18.27 5.79 -0.97
N MET A 289 -17.98 4.92 0.01
CA MET A 289 -18.06 5.27 1.43
C MET A 289 -16.86 6.06 1.95
N VAL A 290 -15.72 6.10 1.22
CA VAL A 290 -14.46 6.69 1.71
C VAL A 290 -14.65 8.18 2.08
N MET A 291 -15.22 8.97 1.19
CA MET A 291 -15.45 10.40 1.44
C MET A 291 -16.52 10.65 2.51
N PRO A 292 -17.70 10.03 2.46
CA PRO A 292 -18.69 10.13 3.54
C PRO A 292 -18.15 9.72 4.92
N ALA A 293 -17.34 8.64 4.99
CA ALA A 293 -16.74 8.20 6.24
C ALA A 293 -15.73 9.22 6.79
N SER A 294 -14.90 9.81 5.93
CA SER A 294 -13.93 10.83 6.35
C SER A 294 -14.61 12.04 6.97
N ILE A 295 -15.77 12.45 6.44
CA ILE A 295 -16.59 13.54 6.98
C ILE A 295 -17.30 13.10 8.27
N TYR A 296 -17.85 11.88 8.29
CA TYR A 296 -18.62 11.37 9.43
C TYR A 296 -17.76 11.28 10.70
N PHE A 297 -16.54 10.76 10.58
CA PHE A 297 -15.63 10.54 11.70
C PHE A 297 -14.69 11.71 11.98
N ALA A 298 -14.74 12.80 11.18
CA ALA A 298 -13.88 13.96 11.40
C ALA A 298 -13.96 14.47 12.85
N PRO A 299 -12.84 14.67 13.54
CA PRO A 299 -12.82 15.10 14.95
C PRO A 299 -13.33 16.53 15.14
N GLU A 300 -13.19 17.36 14.13
CA GLU A 300 -13.73 18.72 14.07
C GLU A 300 -14.57 18.84 12.80
N LYS A 301 -15.71 19.54 12.89
CA LYS A 301 -16.61 19.76 11.77
C LYS A 301 -16.99 21.24 11.74
N ASN A 302 -16.78 21.86 10.59
CA ASN A 302 -17.20 23.24 10.34
C ASN A 302 -17.64 23.40 8.88
N ASP A 303 -18.37 24.49 8.58
CA ASP A 303 -18.90 24.73 7.23
C ASP A 303 -17.80 24.87 6.17
N LYS A 304 -16.61 25.33 6.58
CA LYS A 304 -15.48 25.47 5.67
C LYS A 304 -14.93 24.11 5.23
N ASP A 305 -14.99 23.09 6.07
CA ASP A 305 -14.53 21.74 5.72
C ASP A 305 -15.36 21.15 4.58
N PHE A 306 -16.65 21.44 4.51
CA PHE A 306 -17.50 21.01 3.38
C PHE A 306 -17.11 21.70 2.07
N GLN A 307 -16.83 23.02 2.11
CA GLN A 307 -16.38 23.76 0.94
C GLN A 307 -15.01 23.29 0.47
N ASP A 308 -14.10 23.04 1.41
CA ASP A 308 -12.77 22.53 1.15
C ASP A 308 -12.82 21.12 0.53
N MET A 309 -13.74 20.28 1.01
CA MET A 309 -13.94 18.94 0.47
C MET A 309 -14.46 18.97 -0.99
N ALA A 310 -15.39 19.85 -1.30
CA ALA A 310 -15.88 20.04 -2.66
C ALA A 310 -14.76 20.52 -3.61
N GLN A 311 -13.89 21.43 -3.15
CA GLN A 311 -12.73 21.87 -3.93
C GLN A 311 -11.70 20.74 -4.09
N PHE A 312 -11.48 19.95 -3.04
CA PHE A 312 -10.63 18.76 -3.11
C PHE A 312 -11.14 17.79 -4.17
N GLU A 313 -12.42 17.43 -4.11
CA GLU A 313 -13.05 16.53 -5.08
C GLU A 313 -12.93 17.10 -6.51
N GLN A 314 -13.21 18.38 -6.70
CA GLN A 314 -13.11 19.01 -8.03
C GLN A 314 -11.68 18.95 -8.56
N ARG A 315 -10.66 19.37 -7.77
CA ARG A 315 -9.29 19.53 -8.24
C ARG A 315 -8.50 18.23 -8.29
N LEU A 316 -8.67 17.37 -7.27
CA LEU A 316 -7.84 16.17 -7.13
C LEU A 316 -8.48 14.93 -7.72
N ILE A 317 -9.78 14.95 -7.97
CA ILE A 317 -10.50 13.81 -8.54
C ILE A 317 -11.07 14.18 -9.91
N THR A 318 -12.04 15.10 -9.97
CA THR A 318 -12.82 15.35 -11.18
C THR A 318 -11.98 15.89 -12.33
N ASP A 319 -11.21 16.97 -12.12
CA ASP A 319 -10.38 17.58 -13.18
C ASP A 319 -9.36 16.56 -13.71
N ARG A 320 -8.77 15.76 -12.81
CA ARG A 320 -7.81 14.70 -13.18
C ARG A 320 -8.48 13.54 -13.92
N ASN A 321 -9.69 13.15 -13.53
CA ASN A 321 -10.45 12.10 -14.21
C ASN A 321 -10.64 12.41 -15.69
N HIS A 322 -10.98 13.67 -16.03
CA HIS A 322 -11.10 14.09 -17.41
C HIS A 322 -9.78 13.95 -18.18
N HIS A 323 -8.67 14.42 -17.60
CA HIS A 323 -7.34 14.26 -18.22
C HIS A 323 -6.96 12.80 -18.41
N MET A 324 -7.18 11.96 -17.38
CA MET A 324 -6.88 10.54 -17.45
C MET A 324 -7.76 9.80 -18.46
N ALA A 325 -9.05 10.15 -18.56
CA ALA A 325 -9.95 9.56 -19.54
C ALA A 325 -9.58 9.95 -20.99
N ASP A 326 -9.18 11.21 -21.21
CA ASP A 326 -8.81 11.70 -22.53
C ASP A 326 -7.46 11.14 -22.99
N ARG A 327 -6.48 11.02 -22.11
CA ARG A 327 -5.17 10.44 -22.41
C ARG A 327 -5.16 8.92 -22.41
N GLY A 328 -6.03 8.30 -21.63
CA GLY A 328 -6.17 6.84 -21.53
C GLY A 328 -6.92 6.24 -22.73
N GLU A 329 -7.95 6.94 -23.25
CA GLU A 329 -8.79 6.43 -24.34
C GLU A 329 -7.99 5.98 -25.57
N PRO A 330 -7.06 6.75 -26.14
CA PRO A 330 -6.29 6.31 -27.28
C PRO A 330 -5.37 5.12 -27.00
N ILE A 331 -5.00 4.90 -25.73
CA ILE A 331 -4.23 3.71 -25.32
C ILE A 331 -5.16 2.50 -25.22
N LEU A 332 -6.31 2.66 -24.58
CA LEU A 332 -7.35 1.64 -24.47
C LEU A 332 -7.90 1.22 -25.83
N ALA A 333 -7.94 2.13 -26.82
CA ALA A 333 -8.37 1.84 -28.18
C ALA A 333 -7.53 0.75 -28.89
N ALA A 334 -6.31 0.48 -28.41
CA ALA A 334 -5.49 -0.62 -28.90
C ALA A 334 -5.95 -2.01 -28.38
N GLY A 335 -6.73 -2.05 -27.31
CA GLY A 335 -7.22 -3.24 -26.63
C GLY A 335 -6.13 -4.01 -25.87
N ASN A 336 -6.57 -4.91 -24.98
CA ASN A 336 -5.71 -5.73 -24.14
C ASN A 336 -4.84 -4.93 -23.14
N VAL A 337 -5.43 -3.88 -22.58
CA VAL A 337 -4.82 -2.96 -21.62
C VAL A 337 -5.29 -3.26 -20.20
N PHE A 338 -4.38 -3.17 -19.25
CA PHE A 338 -4.68 -3.15 -17.82
C PHE A 338 -4.39 -1.75 -17.28
N MET A 339 -5.44 -0.99 -17.00
CA MET A 339 -5.33 0.36 -16.42
C MET A 339 -5.53 0.29 -14.90
N ALA A 340 -4.59 0.87 -14.14
CA ALA A 340 -4.65 0.93 -12.69
C ALA A 340 -4.44 2.38 -12.22
N VAL A 341 -5.41 2.89 -11.46
CA VAL A 341 -5.43 4.27 -10.94
C VAL A 341 -6.02 4.28 -9.54
N GLY A 342 -5.82 5.32 -8.76
CA GLY A 342 -6.40 5.44 -7.42
C GLY A 342 -7.91 5.18 -7.42
N ALA A 343 -8.40 4.40 -6.46
CA ALA A 343 -9.78 3.89 -6.44
C ALA A 343 -10.84 4.99 -6.43
N LEU A 344 -10.56 6.15 -5.85
CA LEU A 344 -11.46 7.29 -5.84
C LEU A 344 -11.70 7.87 -7.25
N HIS A 345 -10.81 7.62 -8.19
CA HIS A 345 -10.99 8.05 -9.59
C HIS A 345 -12.03 7.22 -10.34
N LEU A 346 -12.45 6.06 -9.82
CA LEU A 346 -13.41 5.17 -10.50
C LEU A 346 -14.86 5.60 -10.33
N VAL A 347 -15.20 6.15 -9.16
CA VAL A 347 -16.57 6.35 -8.69
C VAL A 347 -17.12 7.74 -9.00
N GLY A 348 -18.46 7.87 -8.95
CA GLY A 348 -19.18 9.12 -9.21
C GLY A 348 -19.53 9.35 -10.68
N GLU A 349 -20.35 10.37 -10.94
CA GLU A 349 -20.79 10.74 -12.30
C GLU A 349 -19.66 11.20 -13.22
N GLN A 350 -18.59 11.74 -12.64
CA GLN A 350 -17.36 12.17 -13.29
C GLN A 350 -16.20 11.18 -13.02
N GLY A 351 -16.52 9.98 -12.50
CA GLY A 351 -15.56 8.91 -12.34
C GLY A 351 -15.17 8.28 -13.66
N LEU A 352 -13.98 7.67 -13.73
CA LEU A 352 -13.43 7.07 -14.96
C LEU A 352 -14.35 6.01 -15.55
N VAL A 353 -15.09 5.26 -14.73
CA VAL A 353 -16.07 4.28 -15.22
C VAL A 353 -17.13 4.96 -16.09
N GLU A 354 -17.72 6.08 -15.62
CA GLU A 354 -18.73 6.82 -16.38
C GLU A 354 -18.12 7.56 -17.58
N LEU A 355 -16.94 8.16 -17.42
CA LEU A 355 -16.26 8.84 -18.51
C LEU A 355 -15.91 7.89 -19.66
N LEU A 356 -15.47 6.67 -19.35
CA LEU A 356 -15.20 5.65 -20.36
C LEU A 356 -16.49 5.11 -21.00
N ARG A 357 -17.60 4.99 -20.24
CA ARG A 357 -18.92 4.69 -20.83
C ARG A 357 -19.33 5.75 -21.83
N LYS A 358 -19.15 7.04 -21.52
CA LYS A 358 -19.41 8.15 -22.45
C LYS A 358 -18.56 8.11 -23.71
N LYS A 359 -17.36 7.46 -23.63
CA LYS A 359 -16.46 7.21 -24.77
C LYS A 359 -16.78 5.88 -25.51
N GLY A 360 -17.89 5.24 -25.20
CA GLY A 360 -18.41 4.06 -25.91
C GLY A 360 -17.92 2.72 -25.39
N TYR A 361 -17.33 2.66 -24.20
CA TYR A 361 -17.00 1.39 -23.54
C TYR A 361 -18.22 0.86 -22.76
N THR A 362 -18.41 -0.47 -22.80
CA THR A 362 -19.24 -1.17 -21.83
C THR A 362 -18.37 -1.51 -20.63
N ALA A 363 -18.67 -0.90 -19.47
CA ALA A 363 -17.93 -1.16 -18.23
C ALA A 363 -18.78 -2.08 -17.33
N THR A 364 -18.30 -3.30 -17.13
CA THR A 364 -18.95 -4.33 -16.30
C THR A 364 -18.14 -4.56 -15.03
N PRO A 365 -18.77 -4.48 -13.83
CA PRO A 365 -18.06 -4.75 -12.59
C PRO A 365 -17.67 -6.23 -12.51
N VAL A 366 -16.47 -6.49 -12.02
CA VAL A 366 -15.95 -7.85 -11.78
C VAL A 366 -15.88 -8.13 -10.27
N MET A 367 -15.61 -7.10 -9.48
CA MET A 367 -15.55 -7.16 -8.00
C MET A 367 -15.88 -5.81 -7.41
#